data_d1d9635fb8fd22cd7625b20face4343c
#
_entry.id   d1d9635fb8fd22cd7625b20face4343c
#
_cell.length_a   1.000
_cell.length_b   1.000
_cell.length_c   1.000
_cell.angle_alpha   90.00
_cell.angle_beta   90.00
_cell.angle_gamma   90.00
#
_symmetry.space_group_name_H-M   'P 1'
#
loop_
_entity.id
_entity.type
_entity.pdbx_description
1 polymer ?
#
loop_
_entity_poly.entity_id
_entity_poly.type
_entity_poly.pdbx_seq_one_letter_code
_entity_poly.pdbx_strand_id
1 'polypeptide(L)'
;MAILTIGGIPVYDAIISDAETGMFKISLVDDPAVMSNFLAFDNNRKVQMYQVENEEKRLVRGVVMRADFPIYRYDKRLGEYYIIYKAEQIRTMAEKYLLESRQNDVNLMHQQDSDVDGVQMVQYFIKGNGISVEGFEGIADGSLFAEFHIVNDEIWDSVKEGTYKGFSLEGVFDLVPEQDKEKVEEIVDTLDGAFSKFLNNTKNFTMGRLNRFKAALLKAFAEFANV
;
A
#
# COMPACT_ATOMS: atom_id res chain seq x y z
N MET A 1 11.53 27.18 4.98
CA MET A 1 10.17 26.95 4.51
C MET A 1 9.46 26.08 5.55
N ALA A 2 8.16 26.28 5.76
CA ALA A 2 7.40 25.46 6.71
C ALA A 2 7.13 24.09 6.09
N ILE A 3 7.23 23.03 6.87
CA ILE A 3 6.83 21.67 6.46
C ILE A 3 5.31 21.64 6.36
N LEU A 4 4.76 21.13 5.28
CA LEU A 4 3.34 20.94 5.14
C LEU A 4 2.83 19.84 6.08
N THR A 5 1.59 19.99 6.53
CA THR A 5 1.00 19.05 7.49
C THR A 5 -0.42 18.65 7.06
N ILE A 6 -0.80 17.44 7.39
CA ILE A 6 -2.18 16.96 7.34
C ILE A 6 -2.63 16.76 8.78
N GLY A 7 -3.56 17.59 9.25
CA GLY A 7 -4.03 17.56 10.65
C GLY A 7 -2.94 17.78 11.69
N GLY A 8 -1.98 18.66 11.40
CA GLY A 8 -0.84 18.94 12.26
C GLY A 8 0.27 17.86 12.21
N ILE A 9 0.09 16.79 11.42
CA ILE A 9 1.08 15.73 11.23
C ILE A 9 1.91 16.05 9.98
N PRO A 10 3.25 16.13 10.06
CA PRO A 10 4.11 16.51 8.94
C PRO A 10 4.03 15.49 7.79
N VAL A 11 4.20 16.00 6.57
CA VAL A 11 4.18 15.22 5.33
C VAL A 11 5.55 15.21 4.69
N TYR A 12 6.02 14.03 4.31
CA TYR A 12 7.31 13.83 3.65
C TYR A 12 7.16 13.03 2.36
N ASP A 13 7.89 13.41 1.34
CA ASP A 13 8.13 12.57 0.18
C ASP A 13 9.18 11.51 0.50
N ALA A 14 8.91 10.27 0.11
CA ALA A 14 9.90 9.21 0.13
C ALA A 14 10.71 9.24 -1.17
N ILE A 15 12.01 9.34 -1.04
CA ILE A 15 12.94 9.27 -2.18
C ILE A 15 13.99 8.18 -1.99
N ILE A 16 14.59 7.75 -3.07
CA ILE A 16 15.82 6.96 -3.05
C ILE A 16 16.96 7.85 -3.53
N SER A 17 18.05 7.90 -2.78
CA SER A 17 19.18 8.78 -3.03
C SER A 17 20.47 8.03 -3.35
N ASP A 18 20.57 6.76 -2.95
CA ASP A 18 21.80 5.96 -3.08
C ASP A 18 21.53 4.45 -3.23
N ALA A 19 22.57 3.65 -3.12
CA ALA A 19 22.47 2.20 -3.24
C ALA A 19 21.79 1.54 -2.02
N GLU A 20 21.83 2.18 -0.85
CA GLU A 20 21.29 1.63 0.40
C GLU A 20 19.82 1.97 0.62
N THR A 21 19.28 2.93 -0.15
CA THR A 21 17.86 3.30 -0.12
C THR A 21 17.06 2.56 -1.18
N GLY A 22 15.80 2.24 -0.91
CA GLY A 22 14.90 1.57 -1.84
C GLY A 22 13.97 0.58 -1.18
N MET A 23 13.22 -0.12 -1.98
CA MET A 23 12.36 -1.23 -1.58
C MET A 23 13.15 -2.54 -1.56
N PHE A 24 13.07 -3.31 -0.48
CA PHE A 24 13.84 -4.54 -0.32
C PHE A 24 12.98 -5.80 -0.31
N LYS A 25 11.76 -5.71 0.25
CA LYS A 25 10.84 -6.86 0.35
C LYS A 25 9.40 -6.41 0.16
N ILE A 26 8.57 -7.38 -0.16
CA ILE A 26 7.11 -7.27 -0.13
C ILE A 26 6.59 -8.27 0.90
N SER A 27 5.78 -7.80 1.84
CA SER A 27 5.15 -8.62 2.88
C SER A 27 3.69 -8.88 2.56
N LEU A 28 3.23 -10.11 2.82
CA LEU A 28 1.80 -10.37 2.94
C LEU A 28 1.34 -9.99 4.35
N VAL A 29 0.33 -9.13 4.44
CA VAL A 29 -0.12 -8.55 5.71
C VAL A 29 -1.64 -8.61 5.87
N ASP A 30 -2.11 -8.55 7.10
CA ASP A 30 -3.54 -8.45 7.45
C ASP A 30 -4.09 -7.03 7.26
N ASP A 31 -3.23 -6.01 7.33
CA ASP A 31 -3.61 -4.59 7.30
C ASP A 31 -2.62 -3.79 6.44
N PRO A 32 -2.87 -3.75 5.11
CA PRO A 32 -1.98 -3.09 4.17
C PRO A 32 -1.98 -1.57 4.37
N ALA A 33 -0.78 -0.99 4.48
CA ALA A 33 -0.60 0.45 4.70
C ALA A 33 -1.14 1.32 3.54
N VAL A 34 -1.21 0.76 2.34
CA VAL A 34 -1.78 1.42 1.14
C VAL A 34 -3.32 1.45 1.16
N MET A 35 -3.96 0.95 2.22
CA MET A 35 -5.42 0.88 2.38
C MET A 35 -6.13 0.19 1.20
N SER A 36 -5.51 -0.84 0.65
CA SER A 36 -6.05 -1.63 -0.45
C SER A 36 -5.73 -3.09 -0.25
N ASN A 37 -6.77 -3.91 -0.14
CA ASN A 37 -6.62 -5.36 -0.06
C ASN A 37 -6.25 -5.91 -1.45
N PHE A 38 -5.54 -7.02 -1.49
CA PHE A 38 -5.36 -7.73 -2.75
C PHE A 38 -6.61 -8.50 -3.16
N LEU A 39 -6.70 -8.84 -4.43
CA LEU A 39 -7.69 -9.78 -4.95
C LEU A 39 -7.08 -11.18 -4.95
N ALA A 40 -7.76 -12.13 -4.33
CA ALA A 40 -7.41 -13.54 -4.40
C ALA A 40 -8.33 -14.23 -5.42
N PHE A 41 -7.73 -14.95 -6.35
CA PHE A 41 -8.44 -15.68 -7.40
C PHE A 41 -8.57 -17.15 -7.00
N ASP A 42 -9.73 -17.49 -6.44
CA ASP A 42 -10.13 -18.85 -6.06
C ASP A 42 -11.51 -19.20 -6.64
N ASN A 43 -11.69 -20.42 -7.08
CA ASN A 43 -12.93 -20.90 -7.69
C ASN A 43 -14.13 -21.06 -6.76
N ASN A 44 -13.91 -21.16 -5.45
CA ASN A 44 -14.95 -21.58 -4.50
C ASN A 44 -15.55 -20.46 -3.66
N ARG A 45 -15.02 -19.27 -3.70
CA ARG A 45 -15.59 -18.09 -3.02
C ARG A 45 -15.90 -17.00 -4.04
N LYS A 46 -17.15 -16.58 -4.10
CA LYS A 46 -17.52 -15.28 -4.62
C LYS A 46 -16.89 -14.21 -3.72
N VAL A 47 -15.60 -13.99 -3.87
CA VAL A 47 -15.01 -12.72 -3.51
C VAL A 47 -15.62 -11.75 -4.51
N GLN A 48 -16.41 -10.81 -4.03
CA GLN A 48 -17.10 -9.85 -4.86
C GLN A 48 -16.14 -9.34 -5.93
N MET A 49 -16.37 -9.83 -7.14
CA MET A 49 -16.00 -9.27 -8.44
C MET A 49 -15.14 -10.11 -9.38
N TYR A 50 -15.08 -11.46 -9.33
CA TYR A 50 -14.65 -12.19 -10.54
C TYR A 50 -15.25 -13.58 -10.65
N GLN A 51 -15.84 -13.86 -11.82
CA GLN A 51 -16.05 -15.22 -12.31
C GLN A 51 -14.70 -15.72 -12.83
N VAL A 52 -14.12 -16.70 -12.19
CA VAL A 52 -13.00 -17.46 -12.74
C VAL A 52 -13.50 -18.83 -13.14
N GLU A 53 -13.32 -19.14 -14.41
CA GLU A 53 -13.55 -20.48 -14.94
C GLU A 53 -12.51 -21.46 -14.40
N ASN A 54 -12.96 -22.41 -13.65
CA ASN A 54 -12.56 -23.83 -13.55
C ASN A 54 -11.19 -24.27 -13.03
N GLU A 55 -10.32 -23.45 -12.39
CA GLU A 55 -9.20 -24.01 -11.59
C GLU A 55 -8.76 -23.00 -10.53
N GLU A 56 -8.46 -23.48 -9.32
CA GLU A 56 -7.88 -22.68 -8.26
C GLU A 56 -6.52 -22.15 -8.72
N LYS A 57 -6.47 -20.88 -9.11
CA LYS A 57 -5.26 -20.29 -9.71
C LYS A 57 -4.21 -19.90 -8.66
N ARG A 58 -4.60 -19.84 -7.41
CA ARG A 58 -3.72 -19.44 -6.29
C ARG A 58 -2.98 -18.13 -6.56
N LEU A 59 -3.67 -17.18 -7.19
CA LEU A 59 -3.12 -15.87 -7.53
C LEU A 59 -3.68 -14.80 -6.58
N VAL A 60 -2.82 -13.91 -6.13
CA VAL A 60 -3.20 -12.70 -5.41
C VAL A 60 -2.64 -11.49 -6.13
N ARG A 61 -3.48 -10.52 -6.46
CA ARG A 61 -3.10 -9.26 -7.10
C ARG A 61 -3.44 -8.08 -6.20
N GLY A 62 -2.52 -7.15 -6.04
CA GLY A 62 -2.76 -5.97 -5.23
C GLY A 62 -1.78 -4.83 -5.48
N VAL A 63 -2.03 -3.74 -4.79
CA VAL A 63 -1.19 -2.54 -4.80
C VAL A 63 -0.04 -2.74 -3.83
N VAL A 64 1.19 -2.54 -4.31
CA VAL A 64 2.42 -2.54 -3.49
C VAL A 64 2.75 -1.13 -3.04
N MET A 65 2.72 -0.16 -3.99
CA MET A 65 2.93 1.25 -3.70
C MET A 65 1.82 2.07 -4.35
N ARG A 66 1.26 2.99 -3.60
CA ARG A 66 0.20 3.87 -4.08
C ARG A 66 0.77 5.25 -4.35
N ALA A 67 0.66 5.71 -5.60
CA ALA A 67 1.13 7.02 -6.00
C ALA A 67 0.30 8.13 -5.35
N ASP A 68 0.99 9.16 -4.89
CA ASP A 68 0.42 10.39 -4.34
C ASP A 68 -0.61 10.16 -3.22
N PHE A 69 -0.43 9.08 -2.47
CA PHE A 69 -1.31 8.70 -1.37
C PHE A 69 -0.56 8.76 -0.03
N PRO A 70 -1.05 9.48 0.97
CA PRO A 70 -0.38 9.61 2.25
C PRO A 70 -0.55 8.35 3.07
N ILE A 71 0.57 7.79 3.48
CA ILE A 71 0.65 6.61 4.32
C ILE A 71 1.12 7.02 5.70
N TYR A 72 0.28 6.82 6.71
CA TYR A 72 0.62 7.12 8.10
C TYR A 72 1.76 6.25 8.59
N ARG A 73 2.71 6.87 9.30
CA ARG A 73 3.86 6.23 9.93
C ARG A 73 4.08 6.80 11.32
N TYR A 74 4.72 6.00 12.14
CA TYR A 74 5.24 6.41 13.43
C TYR A 74 6.68 5.93 13.59
N ASP A 75 7.56 6.82 13.95
CA ASP A 75 8.94 6.54 14.32
C ASP A 75 9.22 7.14 15.70
N LYS A 76 10.05 6.47 16.50
CA LYS A 76 10.35 6.93 17.87
C LYS A 76 11.07 8.29 17.90
N ARG A 77 11.80 8.62 16.85
CA ARG A 77 12.58 9.85 16.73
C ARG A 77 11.78 11.00 16.08
N LEU A 78 11.01 10.69 15.03
CA LEU A 78 10.25 11.67 14.27
C LEU A 78 8.83 11.88 14.82
N GLY A 79 8.32 10.94 15.61
CA GLY A 79 6.93 10.93 16.03
C GLY A 79 5.99 10.45 14.92
N GLU A 80 4.81 11.05 14.84
CA GLU A 80 3.81 10.76 13.79
C GLU A 80 4.13 11.55 12.53
N TYR A 81 4.03 10.92 11.36
CA TYR A 81 4.20 11.57 10.07
C TYR A 81 3.46 10.82 8.96
N TYR A 82 3.23 11.51 7.85
CA TYR A 82 2.80 10.90 6.60
C TYR A 82 3.97 10.79 5.64
N ILE A 83 4.01 9.69 4.91
CA ILE A 83 4.92 9.46 3.80
C ILE A 83 4.13 9.36 2.50
N ILE A 84 4.62 10.01 1.46
CA ILE A 84 4.06 9.98 0.11
C ILE A 84 5.10 9.40 -0.83
N TYR A 85 4.66 8.57 -1.76
CA TYR A 85 5.46 8.09 -2.88
C TYR A 85 4.97 8.76 -4.16
N LYS A 86 5.76 9.62 -4.75
CA LYS A 86 5.45 10.22 -6.06
C LYS A 86 5.59 9.19 -7.17
N ALA A 87 4.77 9.29 -8.23
CA ALA A 87 4.76 8.33 -9.34
C ALA A 87 6.13 8.10 -9.96
N GLU A 88 6.93 9.16 -10.12
CA GLU A 88 8.31 9.07 -10.65
C GLU A 88 9.25 8.31 -9.72
N GLN A 89 9.11 8.51 -8.40
CA GLN A 89 9.89 7.79 -7.39
C GLN A 89 9.50 6.31 -7.34
N ILE A 90 8.19 6.02 -7.43
CA ILE A 90 7.71 4.63 -7.53
C ILE A 90 8.34 3.91 -8.71
N ARG A 91 8.43 4.57 -9.88
CA ARG A 91 9.08 3.99 -11.06
C ARG A 91 10.53 3.64 -10.79
N THR A 92 11.29 4.58 -10.23
CA THR A 92 12.72 4.37 -9.92
C THR A 92 12.91 3.26 -8.89
N MET A 93 12.08 3.21 -7.85
CA MET A 93 12.10 2.15 -6.84
C MET A 93 11.75 0.79 -7.43
N ALA A 94 10.74 0.74 -8.30
CA ALA A 94 10.29 -0.47 -8.97
C ALA A 94 11.37 -1.06 -9.89
N GLU A 95 12.04 -0.21 -10.67
CA GLU A 95 13.13 -0.63 -11.54
C GLU A 95 14.32 -1.15 -10.73
N LYS A 96 14.72 -0.43 -9.66
CA LYS A 96 15.81 -0.87 -8.77
C LYS A 96 15.52 -2.24 -8.15
N TYR A 97 14.30 -2.45 -7.64
CA TYR A 97 13.87 -3.71 -7.04
C TYR A 97 14.05 -4.91 -7.97
N LEU A 98 13.69 -4.77 -9.25
CA LEU A 98 13.87 -5.82 -10.25
C LEU A 98 15.32 -6.00 -10.64
N LEU A 99 16.09 -4.92 -10.81
CA LEU A 99 17.51 -4.97 -11.16
C LEU A 99 18.34 -5.68 -10.07
N GLU A 100 17.94 -5.54 -8.81
CA GLU A 100 18.52 -6.23 -7.66
C GLU A 100 18.01 -7.67 -7.48
N SER A 101 17.15 -8.16 -8.40
CA SER A 101 16.58 -9.52 -8.38
C SER A 101 15.80 -9.86 -7.10
N ARG A 102 15.09 -8.88 -6.53
CA ARG A 102 14.35 -9.03 -5.25
C ARG A 102 12.90 -9.50 -5.40
N GLN A 103 12.46 -9.84 -6.60
CA GLN A 103 11.07 -10.17 -6.90
C GLN A 103 10.49 -11.35 -6.11
N ASN A 104 11.34 -12.17 -5.51
CA ASN A 104 10.94 -13.29 -4.66
C ASN A 104 11.33 -13.10 -3.18
N ASP A 105 11.80 -11.91 -2.82
CA ASP A 105 12.08 -11.58 -1.42
C ASP A 105 10.76 -11.21 -0.73
N VAL A 106 10.05 -12.25 -0.28
CA VAL A 106 8.73 -12.14 0.34
C VAL A 106 8.78 -12.68 1.76
N ASN A 107 8.15 -11.96 2.69
CA ASN A 107 7.93 -12.44 4.05
C ASN A 107 6.46 -12.28 4.49
N LEU A 108 6.16 -12.69 5.72
CA LEU A 108 4.84 -12.59 6.31
C LEU A 108 4.88 -11.60 7.47
N MET A 109 3.94 -10.63 7.48
CA MET A 109 3.72 -9.72 8.61
C MET A 109 4.99 -8.94 9.05
N HIS A 110 5.89 -8.62 8.12
CA HIS A 110 7.16 -7.94 8.39
C HIS A 110 8.06 -8.67 9.41
N GLN A 111 7.94 -9.99 9.50
CA GLN A 111 8.81 -10.76 10.37
C GLN A 111 10.22 -10.83 9.77
N GLN A 112 11.20 -10.34 10.51
CA GLN A 112 12.60 -10.45 10.11
C GLN A 112 13.01 -11.94 10.09
N ASP A 113 13.86 -12.31 9.13
CA ASP A 113 14.36 -13.67 8.92
C ASP A 113 13.27 -14.74 8.60
N SER A 114 12.10 -14.30 8.14
CA SER A 114 10.99 -15.20 7.77
C SER A 114 10.68 -15.12 6.26
N ASP A 115 11.71 -15.18 5.42
CA ASP A 115 11.49 -15.33 3.99
C ASP A 115 10.76 -16.64 3.72
N VAL A 116 9.72 -16.55 2.89
CA VAL A 116 8.85 -17.69 2.64
C VAL A 116 9.04 -18.24 1.25
N ASP A 117 9.13 -19.56 1.18
CA ASP A 117 9.13 -20.28 -0.08
C ASP A 117 7.71 -20.49 -0.62
N GLY A 118 7.61 -20.58 -1.93
CA GLY A 118 6.34 -20.88 -2.59
C GLY A 118 5.41 -19.68 -2.75
N VAL A 119 5.93 -18.46 -2.66
CA VAL A 119 5.25 -17.21 -3.06
C VAL A 119 6.07 -16.58 -4.17
N GLN A 120 5.60 -16.64 -5.39
CA GLN A 120 6.35 -16.27 -6.59
C GLN A 120 5.69 -15.13 -7.32
N MET A 121 6.43 -14.06 -7.62
CA MET A 121 5.92 -12.96 -8.42
C MET A 121 5.76 -13.38 -9.88
N VAL A 122 4.54 -13.21 -10.40
CA VAL A 122 4.19 -13.56 -11.78
C VAL A 122 3.83 -12.34 -12.64
N GLN A 123 3.42 -11.24 -12.00
CA GLN A 123 3.23 -9.94 -12.66
C GLN A 123 3.73 -8.82 -11.76
N TYR A 124 4.30 -7.80 -12.41
CA TYR A 124 4.79 -6.59 -11.75
C TYR A 124 4.69 -5.42 -12.73
N PHE A 125 3.89 -4.43 -12.42
CA PHE A 125 3.66 -3.34 -13.36
C PHE A 125 3.26 -2.04 -12.66
N ILE A 126 3.56 -0.94 -13.31
CA ILE A 126 3.07 0.38 -12.92
C ILE A 126 1.80 0.69 -13.72
N LYS A 127 0.73 1.02 -13.01
CA LYS A 127 -0.52 1.44 -13.62
C LYS A 127 -0.29 2.70 -14.45
N GLY A 128 -0.52 2.61 -15.74
CA GLY A 128 -0.37 3.72 -16.67
C GLY A 128 -1.69 4.44 -16.93
N ASN A 129 -1.60 5.61 -17.60
CA ASN A 129 -2.75 6.38 -17.99
C ASN A 129 -3.66 5.58 -18.93
N GLY A 130 -4.95 5.55 -18.61
CA GLY A 130 -5.96 4.81 -19.37
C GLY A 130 -5.99 3.30 -19.12
N ILE A 131 -5.14 2.76 -18.23
CA ILE A 131 -5.21 1.36 -17.81
C ILE A 131 -6.15 1.25 -16.61
N SER A 132 -7.27 0.56 -16.81
CA SER A 132 -8.12 0.14 -15.69
C SER A 132 -7.61 -1.19 -15.15
N VAL A 133 -7.36 -1.23 -13.84
CA VAL A 133 -7.09 -2.48 -13.13
C VAL A 133 -8.37 -2.82 -12.37
N GLU A 134 -9.01 -3.88 -12.81
CA GLU A 134 -10.32 -4.29 -12.28
C GLU A 134 -10.24 -4.56 -10.78
N GLY A 135 -11.21 -4.01 -10.01
CA GLY A 135 -11.20 -4.02 -8.54
C GLY A 135 -10.34 -2.93 -7.89
N PHE A 136 -9.61 -2.14 -8.69
CA PHE A 136 -8.72 -1.07 -8.23
C PHE A 136 -8.92 0.25 -8.99
N GLU A 137 -10.15 0.54 -9.39
CA GLU A 137 -10.49 1.69 -10.23
C GLU A 137 -10.15 3.03 -9.58
N GLY A 138 -10.12 3.08 -8.23
CA GLY A 138 -9.79 4.29 -7.48
C GLY A 138 -8.30 4.47 -7.17
N ILE A 139 -7.43 3.61 -7.71
CA ILE A 139 -5.99 3.73 -7.50
C ILE A 139 -5.40 4.62 -8.59
N ALA A 140 -4.60 5.60 -8.16
CA ALA A 140 -3.98 6.59 -9.06
C ALA A 140 -3.01 5.94 -10.06
N ASP A 141 -2.87 6.56 -11.23
CA ASP A 141 -1.82 6.21 -12.18
C ASP A 141 -0.44 6.46 -11.57
N GLY A 142 0.54 5.69 -11.98
CA GLY A 142 1.86 5.67 -11.35
C GLY A 142 1.98 4.74 -10.15
N SER A 143 0.87 4.15 -9.66
CA SER A 143 0.90 3.16 -8.59
C SER A 143 1.46 1.83 -9.07
N LEU A 144 2.21 1.16 -8.18
CA LEU A 144 2.84 -0.12 -8.43
C LEU A 144 1.94 -1.27 -8.00
N PHE A 145 1.75 -2.22 -8.90
CA PHE A 145 1.01 -3.45 -8.67
C PHE A 145 1.93 -4.67 -8.75
N ALA A 146 1.62 -5.69 -7.98
CA ALA A 146 2.20 -7.02 -8.14
C ALA A 146 1.10 -8.08 -8.11
N GLU A 147 1.40 -9.22 -8.76
CA GLU A 147 0.63 -10.44 -8.67
C GLU A 147 1.56 -11.58 -8.27
N PHE A 148 1.16 -12.35 -7.28
CA PHE A 148 1.90 -13.50 -6.80
C PHE A 148 1.11 -14.77 -6.98
N HIS A 149 1.80 -15.83 -7.39
CA HIS A 149 1.31 -17.20 -7.36
C HIS A 149 1.76 -17.84 -6.04
N ILE A 150 0.81 -18.34 -5.26
CA ILE A 150 1.05 -18.91 -3.94
C ILE A 150 0.98 -20.45 -4.06
N VAL A 151 2.14 -21.08 -4.17
CA VAL A 151 2.27 -22.54 -4.26
C VAL A 151 2.18 -23.18 -2.87
N ASN A 152 2.60 -22.47 -1.82
CA ASN A 152 2.57 -22.93 -0.44
C ASN A 152 1.12 -23.06 0.06
N ASP A 153 0.72 -24.28 0.45
CA ASP A 153 -0.65 -24.59 0.87
C ASP A 153 -1.07 -23.83 2.14
N GLU A 154 -0.20 -23.73 3.14
CA GLU A 154 -0.50 -23.08 4.42
C GLU A 154 -0.71 -21.57 4.24
N ILE A 155 0.12 -20.93 3.40
CA ILE A 155 -0.03 -19.52 3.06
C ILE A 155 -1.31 -19.29 2.26
N TRP A 156 -1.60 -20.19 1.29
CA TRP A 156 -2.82 -20.08 0.50
C TRP A 156 -4.08 -20.25 1.34
N ASP A 157 -4.10 -21.20 2.27
CA ASP A 157 -5.21 -21.35 3.22
C ASP A 157 -5.39 -20.11 4.09
N SER A 158 -4.31 -19.52 4.59
CA SER A 158 -4.33 -18.26 5.33
C SER A 158 -4.88 -17.08 4.51
N VAL A 159 -4.58 -17.03 3.21
CA VAL A 159 -5.17 -16.04 2.28
C VAL A 159 -6.68 -16.27 2.14
N LYS A 160 -7.12 -17.51 1.93
CA LYS A 160 -8.55 -17.84 1.82
C LYS A 160 -9.33 -17.51 3.09
N GLU A 161 -8.73 -17.71 4.24
CA GLU A 161 -9.32 -17.38 5.55
C GLU A 161 -9.32 -15.88 5.83
N GLY A 162 -8.59 -15.09 5.05
CA GLY A 162 -8.47 -13.64 5.22
C GLY A 162 -7.51 -13.25 6.34
N THR A 163 -6.55 -14.10 6.69
CA THR A 163 -5.43 -13.76 7.56
C THR A 163 -4.51 -12.77 6.88
N TYR A 164 -4.14 -13.04 5.61
CA TYR A 164 -3.43 -12.08 4.77
C TYR A 164 -4.40 -11.43 3.79
N LYS A 165 -4.39 -10.10 3.70
CA LYS A 165 -5.36 -9.32 2.92
C LYS A 165 -4.74 -8.40 1.89
N GLY A 166 -3.45 -8.09 2.02
CA GLY A 166 -2.79 -7.15 1.11
C GLY A 166 -1.29 -7.23 1.19
N PHE A 167 -0.66 -6.34 0.42
CA PHE A 167 0.78 -6.18 0.40
C PHE A 167 1.21 -4.98 1.23
N SER A 168 2.38 -5.10 1.83
CA SER A 168 3.12 -3.99 2.43
C SER A 168 4.58 -4.09 2.01
N LEU A 169 5.18 -2.97 1.68
CA LEU A 169 6.59 -2.93 1.32
C LEU A 169 7.49 -2.77 2.56
N GLU A 170 8.69 -3.31 2.48
CA GLU A 170 9.80 -3.00 3.36
C GLU A 170 10.90 -2.31 2.56
N GLY A 171 11.44 -1.24 3.13
CA GLY A 171 12.48 -0.45 2.48
C GLY A 171 13.05 0.63 3.38
N VAL A 172 14.13 1.23 2.92
CA VAL A 172 14.75 2.41 3.52
C VAL A 172 14.63 3.55 2.53
N PHE A 173 14.14 4.69 3.00
CA PHE A 173 13.89 5.87 2.16
C PHE A 173 14.39 7.11 2.86
N ASP A 174 14.92 8.05 2.08
CA ASP A 174 15.12 9.39 2.58
C ASP A 174 13.81 10.15 2.59
N LEU A 175 13.59 10.92 3.64
CA LEU A 175 12.38 11.70 3.84
C LEU A 175 12.66 13.17 3.56
N VAL A 176 12.05 13.69 2.51
CA VAL A 176 12.12 15.10 2.12
C VAL A 176 10.80 15.78 2.48
N PRO A 177 10.81 16.89 3.25
CA PRO A 177 9.58 17.60 3.59
C PRO A 177 8.79 18.01 2.35
N GLU A 178 7.51 17.65 2.27
CA GLU A 178 6.63 18.11 1.21
C GLU A 178 6.37 19.62 1.35
N GLN A 179 6.40 20.36 0.25
CA GLN A 179 6.27 21.81 0.21
C GLN A 179 5.16 22.31 -0.73
N ASP A 180 4.54 21.41 -1.49
CA ASP A 180 3.46 21.73 -2.41
C ASP A 180 2.11 21.73 -1.68
N LYS A 181 1.58 22.94 -1.41
CA LYS A 181 0.34 23.11 -0.66
C LYS A 181 -0.89 22.61 -1.44
N GLU A 182 -0.96 22.88 -2.74
CA GLU A 182 -2.08 22.43 -3.59
C GLU A 182 -2.14 20.91 -3.63
N LYS A 183 -0.98 20.27 -3.69
CA LYS A 183 -0.87 18.82 -3.65
C LYS A 183 -1.33 18.22 -2.33
N VAL A 184 -1.06 18.84 -1.20
CA VAL A 184 -1.54 18.36 0.11
C VAL A 184 -3.05 18.49 0.22
N GLU A 185 -3.66 19.52 -0.32
CA GLU A 185 -5.13 19.68 -0.35
C GLU A 185 -5.79 18.57 -1.21
N GLU A 186 -5.26 18.28 -2.41
CA GLU A 186 -5.73 17.18 -3.25
C GLU A 186 -5.60 15.81 -2.56
N ILE A 187 -4.53 15.61 -1.81
CA ILE A 187 -4.28 14.41 -1.02
C ILE A 187 -5.33 14.23 0.08
N VAL A 188 -5.70 15.28 0.79
CA VAL A 188 -6.73 15.23 1.83
C VAL A 188 -8.07 14.79 1.23
N ASP A 189 -8.46 15.33 0.09
CA ASP A 189 -9.69 14.95 -0.61
C ASP A 189 -9.66 13.48 -1.07
N THR A 190 -8.50 13.02 -1.53
CA THR A 190 -8.28 11.63 -1.94
C THR A 190 -8.38 10.67 -0.76
N LEU A 191 -7.87 11.05 0.42
CA LEU A 191 -7.97 10.27 1.65
C LEU A 191 -9.41 10.05 2.09
N ASP A 192 -10.22 11.08 2.01
CA ASP A 192 -11.64 11.01 2.40
C ASP A 192 -12.41 10.02 1.52
N GLY A 193 -12.20 10.10 0.22
CA GLY A 193 -12.81 9.18 -0.73
C GLY A 193 -12.34 7.73 -0.55
N ALA A 194 -11.05 7.52 -0.30
CA ALA A 194 -10.47 6.20 -0.08
C ALA A 194 -10.93 5.59 1.25
N PHE A 195 -10.99 6.40 2.30
CA PHE A 195 -11.44 5.96 3.62
C PHE A 195 -12.90 5.52 3.62
N SER A 196 -13.77 6.28 2.98
CA SER A 196 -15.19 5.93 2.84
C SER A 196 -15.39 4.61 2.08
N LYS A 197 -14.62 4.39 1.00
CA LYS A 197 -14.66 3.13 0.25
C LYS A 197 -14.10 1.96 1.05
N PHE A 198 -13.02 2.17 1.77
CA PHE A 198 -12.36 1.13 2.57
C PHE A 198 -13.25 0.67 3.73
N LEU A 199 -13.90 1.59 4.45
CA LEU A 199 -14.86 1.26 5.52
C LEU A 199 -16.04 0.45 5.01
N ASN A 200 -16.52 0.73 3.82
CA ASN A 200 -17.64 0.00 3.23
C ASN A 200 -17.26 -1.44 2.82
N ASN A 201 -15.98 -1.70 2.55
CA ASN A 201 -15.49 -3.00 2.08
C ASN A 201 -14.88 -3.89 3.20
N THR A 202 -14.55 -3.34 4.37
CA THR A 202 -13.88 -4.08 5.44
C THR A 202 -14.74 -4.19 6.69
N LYS A 203 -15.33 -5.36 6.91
CA LYS A 203 -16.14 -5.65 8.14
C LYS A 203 -15.29 -5.89 9.40
N ASN A 204 -13.96 -6.02 9.30
CA ASN A 204 -13.09 -6.40 10.43
C ASN A 204 -11.79 -5.56 10.45
N PHE A 205 -11.91 -4.28 10.76
CA PHE A 205 -10.75 -3.42 10.99
C PHE A 205 -10.36 -3.42 12.47
N THR A 206 -9.06 -3.51 12.78
CA THR A 206 -8.63 -3.37 14.18
C THR A 206 -8.89 -1.94 14.65
N MET A 207 -9.76 -1.80 15.65
CA MET A 207 -10.27 -0.53 16.19
C MET A 207 -9.16 0.48 16.56
N GLY A 208 -7.96 0.01 16.89
CA GLY A 208 -6.85 0.88 17.28
C GLY A 208 -6.27 1.73 16.14
N ARG A 209 -6.16 1.18 14.93
CA ARG A 209 -5.68 1.92 13.73
C ARG A 209 -6.79 2.80 13.17
N LEU A 210 -8.01 2.29 13.15
CA LEU A 210 -9.18 3.07 12.74
C LEU A 210 -9.34 4.32 13.59
N ASN A 211 -9.20 4.21 14.91
CA ASN A 211 -9.35 5.34 15.82
C ASN A 211 -8.22 6.36 15.66
N ARG A 212 -6.97 5.93 15.42
CA ARG A 212 -5.84 6.85 15.14
C ARG A 212 -6.01 7.58 13.81
N PHE A 213 -6.37 6.85 12.76
CA PHE A 213 -6.61 7.44 11.44
C PHE A 213 -7.81 8.40 11.48
N LYS A 214 -8.93 7.99 12.12
CA LYS A 214 -10.10 8.85 12.30
C LYS A 214 -9.80 10.08 13.16
N ALA A 215 -8.96 9.95 14.19
CA ALA A 215 -8.56 11.08 15.02
C ALA A 215 -7.65 12.05 14.24
N ALA A 216 -6.73 11.54 13.42
CA ALA A 216 -5.88 12.36 12.54
C ALA A 216 -6.72 13.10 11.49
N LEU A 217 -7.68 12.40 10.87
CA LEU A 217 -8.59 12.97 9.89
C LEU A 217 -9.51 14.04 10.52
N LEU A 218 -10.12 13.75 11.66
CA LEU A 218 -10.99 14.70 12.38
C LEU A 218 -10.19 15.93 12.86
N LYS A 219 -8.93 15.76 13.24
CA LYS A 219 -8.05 16.87 13.60
C LYS A 219 -7.72 17.73 12.39
N ALA A 220 -7.46 17.11 11.22
CA ALA A 220 -7.30 17.81 9.95
C ALA A 220 -8.52 18.66 9.61
N PHE A 221 -9.72 18.10 9.70
CA PHE A 221 -10.97 18.84 9.43
C PHE A 221 -11.21 19.99 10.42
N ALA A 222 -10.91 19.80 11.69
CA ALA A 222 -11.13 20.84 12.70
C ALA A 222 -10.18 22.06 12.49
N GLU A 223 -9.00 21.85 11.99
CA GLU A 223 -8.03 22.93 11.67
C GLU A 223 -8.41 23.67 10.38
N PHE A 224 -9.00 23.00 9.37
CA PHE A 224 -9.52 23.64 8.16
C PHE A 224 -10.81 24.45 8.39
N ALA A 225 -11.65 24.05 9.36
CA ALA A 225 -12.89 24.76 9.67
C ALA A 225 -12.70 26.06 10.48
N ASN A 226 -11.47 26.35 10.94
CA ASN A 226 -11.13 27.53 11.74
C ASN A 226 -10.21 28.53 11.00
N VAL A 227 -10.05 28.38 9.68
CA VAL A 227 -9.41 29.34 8.78
C VAL A 227 -10.44 29.87 7.79
#